data_0e03f550598a8f3b8c2e4aa53baa61c7
#
_entry.id   0e03f550598a8f3b8c2e4aa53baa61c7
#
_cell.length_a   1.000
_cell.length_b   1.000
_cell.length_c   1.000
_cell.angle_alpha   90.00
_cell.angle_beta   90.00
_cell.angle_gamma   90.00
#
_symmetry.space_group_name_H-M   'P 1'
#
loop_
_entity.id
_entity.type
_entity.pdbx_description
1 polymer ?
#
loop_
_entity_poly.entity_id
_entity_poly.type
_entity_poly.pdbx_seq_one_letter_code
_entity_poly.pdbx_strand_id
1 'polypeptide(L)'
;MNHTVYFADKSVIFTSDAPGGECYAVVPADPADLSRAKVTKILESHNCVAVVSADPDAAFRSFAADFTQIEAAGGVVVNDRGEWLMMRRNGRWDLPKGHLECGERIEACAAREIAEETGVCAEPVRLLCRTWHAYYFPKTERWELKRTHWYELRAAACGDLVPQTEEGIETVVWCAPAEAMAHAAGSFPTVRTVLERLEACLSDDKKR
;
A
#
# COMPACT_ATOMS: atom_id res chain seq x y z
N MET A 1 5.66 -2.41 18.02
CA MET A 1 5.17 -2.97 16.72
C MET A 1 6.08 -2.45 15.62
N ASN A 2 6.35 -3.24 14.55
CA ASN A 2 7.19 -2.73 13.47
C ASN A 2 6.33 -1.92 12.49
N HIS A 3 6.87 -0.78 11.99
CA HIS A 3 6.25 0.01 10.93
C HIS A 3 7.15 0.02 9.71
N THR A 4 6.55 -0.07 8.52
CA THR A 4 7.28 0.08 7.25
C THR A 4 6.67 1.22 6.45
N VAL A 5 7.51 2.17 6.05
CA VAL A 5 7.16 3.28 5.16
C VAL A 5 7.85 3.06 3.82
N TYR A 6 7.08 3.06 2.76
CA TYR A 6 7.59 2.90 1.39
C TYR A 6 7.82 4.25 0.73
N PHE A 7 8.94 4.38 0.03
CA PHE A 7 9.31 5.48 -0.85
C PHE A 7 9.52 4.90 -2.25
N ALA A 8 8.44 4.76 -3.02
CA ALA A 8 8.40 4.00 -4.26
C ALA A 8 8.90 2.56 -4.04
N ASP A 9 10.07 2.20 -4.60
CA ASP A 9 10.66 0.86 -4.48
C ASP A 9 11.57 0.70 -3.25
N LYS A 10 11.75 1.76 -2.46
CA LYS A 10 12.58 1.78 -1.26
C LYS A 10 11.74 1.75 0.00
N SER A 11 12.34 1.35 1.13
CA SER A 11 11.62 1.24 2.40
C SER A 11 12.40 1.76 3.61
N VAL A 12 11.64 2.22 4.60
CA VAL A 12 12.14 2.56 5.94
C VAL A 12 11.38 1.70 6.94
N ILE A 13 12.09 0.92 7.74
CA ILE A 13 11.53 0.00 8.72
C ILE A 13 11.85 0.51 10.12
N PHE A 14 10.84 0.75 10.93
CA PHE A 14 10.96 1.08 12.35
C PHE A 14 10.83 -0.21 13.16
N THR A 15 11.85 -0.59 13.90
CA THR A 15 11.93 -1.90 14.56
C THR A 15 12.73 -1.84 15.86
N SER A 16 12.50 -2.80 16.78
CA SER A 16 13.32 -2.96 17.99
C SER A 16 14.64 -3.68 17.71
N ASP A 17 14.70 -4.49 16.66
CA ASP A 17 15.85 -5.30 16.33
C ASP A 17 16.34 -5.00 14.93
N ALA A 18 17.67 -4.92 14.75
CA ALA A 18 18.24 -4.73 13.43
C ALA A 18 17.87 -5.94 12.53
N PRO A 19 17.16 -5.70 11.41
CA PRO A 19 16.86 -6.78 10.48
C PRO A 19 18.17 -7.30 9.87
N GLY A 20 18.26 -8.61 9.68
CA GLY A 20 19.34 -9.19 8.87
C GLY A 20 19.19 -8.77 7.39
N GLY A 21 20.27 -8.80 6.62
CA GLY A 21 20.27 -8.54 5.20
C GLY A 21 20.79 -7.15 4.80
N GLU A 22 20.33 -6.64 3.64
CA GLU A 22 20.87 -5.44 2.99
C GLU A 22 20.31 -4.10 3.52
N CYS A 23 19.60 -4.09 4.65
CA CYS A 23 19.10 -2.85 5.24
C CYS A 23 20.20 -2.07 5.94
N TYR A 24 20.35 -0.78 5.62
CA TYR A 24 21.21 0.14 6.34
C TYR A 24 20.60 0.47 7.72
N ALA A 25 21.24 0.04 8.80
CA ALA A 25 20.74 0.26 10.15
C ALA A 25 21.12 1.66 10.67
N VAL A 26 20.12 2.37 11.20
CA VAL A 26 20.27 3.66 11.89
C VAL A 26 19.78 3.49 13.32
N VAL A 27 20.61 3.84 14.28
CA VAL A 27 20.24 3.90 15.70
C VAL A 27 20.23 5.37 16.11
N PRO A 28 19.07 6.05 16.13
CA PRO A 28 19.01 7.43 16.56
C PRO A 28 19.26 7.52 18.06
N ALA A 29 20.07 8.50 18.49
CA ALA A 29 20.28 8.77 19.91
C ALA A 29 19.00 9.25 20.60
N ASP A 30 18.17 10.02 19.87
CA ASP A 30 16.82 10.42 20.24
C ASP A 30 15.88 10.18 19.05
N PRO A 31 14.67 9.61 19.24
CA PRO A 31 13.67 9.54 18.19
C PRO A 31 13.37 10.86 17.49
N ALA A 32 13.49 12.00 18.21
CA ALA A 32 13.31 13.34 17.64
C ALA A 32 14.42 13.75 16.65
N ASP A 33 15.57 13.09 16.68
CA ASP A 33 16.68 13.35 15.74
C ASP A 33 16.45 12.76 14.34
N LEU A 34 15.44 11.93 14.17
CA LEU A 34 15.13 11.26 12.92
C LEU A 34 14.20 12.13 12.07
N SER A 35 14.75 12.99 11.25
CA SER A 35 13.96 13.77 10.29
C SER A 35 13.79 13.04 8.94
N ARG A 36 12.72 13.38 8.24
CA ARG A 36 12.49 12.95 6.85
C ARG A 36 13.72 13.24 5.97
N ALA A 37 14.30 14.43 6.09
CA ALA A 37 15.46 14.84 5.28
C ALA A 37 16.69 13.93 5.49
N LYS A 38 16.95 13.51 6.73
CA LYS A 38 18.05 12.57 7.03
C LYS A 38 17.78 11.20 6.38
N VAL A 39 16.58 10.70 6.53
CA VAL A 39 16.18 9.38 5.99
C VAL A 39 16.21 9.39 4.46
N THR A 40 15.64 10.39 3.80
CA THR A 40 15.65 10.48 2.33
C THR A 40 17.07 10.56 1.77
N LYS A 41 17.98 11.25 2.46
CA LYS A 41 19.40 11.29 2.07
C LYS A 41 20.07 9.91 2.14
N ILE A 42 19.77 9.10 3.15
CA ILE A 42 20.30 7.73 3.26
C ILE A 42 19.70 6.86 2.15
N LEU A 43 18.42 7.03 1.84
CA LEU A 43 17.75 6.32 0.76
C LEU A 43 18.32 6.64 -0.64
N GLU A 44 19.08 7.72 -0.84
CA GLU A 44 19.79 7.96 -2.10
C GLU A 44 20.78 6.82 -2.43
N SER A 45 21.42 6.25 -1.41
CA SER A 45 22.45 5.22 -1.54
C SER A 45 21.99 3.81 -1.13
N HIS A 46 20.83 3.68 -0.49
CA HIS A 46 20.31 2.42 0.05
C HIS A 46 18.86 2.21 -0.34
N ASN A 47 18.45 0.96 -0.54
CA ASN A 47 17.07 0.62 -0.87
C ASN A 47 16.21 0.31 0.39
N CYS A 48 16.87 0.00 1.51
CA CYS A 48 16.22 -0.25 2.78
C CYS A 48 16.98 0.46 3.90
N VAL A 49 16.25 1.19 4.75
CA VAL A 49 16.76 1.78 5.99
C VAL A 49 16.01 1.17 7.16
N ALA A 50 16.73 0.63 8.14
CA ALA A 50 16.15 0.15 9.38
C ALA A 50 16.45 1.16 10.50
N VAL A 51 15.40 1.75 11.05
CA VAL A 51 15.47 2.60 12.25
C VAL A 51 15.29 1.71 13.46
N VAL A 52 16.38 1.43 14.14
CA VAL A 52 16.40 0.56 15.33
C VAL A 52 16.23 1.41 16.58
N SER A 53 15.12 1.18 17.30
CA SER A 53 14.77 1.94 18.50
C SER A 53 14.11 1.03 19.54
N ALA A 54 14.35 1.28 20.82
CA ALA A 54 13.65 0.60 21.91
C ALA A 54 12.13 0.85 21.89
N ASP A 55 11.69 1.98 21.31
CA ASP A 55 10.29 2.29 21.04
C ASP A 55 10.10 2.63 19.54
N PRO A 56 9.89 1.62 18.68
CA PRO A 56 9.66 1.83 17.26
C PRO A 56 8.40 2.66 16.96
N ASP A 57 7.38 2.58 17.81
CA ASP A 57 6.15 3.37 17.66
C ASP A 57 6.41 4.86 17.90
N ALA A 58 7.24 5.22 18.89
CA ALA A 58 7.64 6.60 19.13
C ALA A 58 8.51 7.13 18.00
N ALA A 59 9.49 6.35 17.53
CA ALA A 59 10.34 6.70 16.41
C ALA A 59 9.53 6.92 15.12
N PHE A 60 8.57 6.05 14.84
CA PHE A 60 7.65 6.21 13.70
C PHE A 60 6.80 7.49 13.84
N ARG A 61 6.19 7.75 15.03
CA ARG A 61 5.38 8.96 15.23
C ARG A 61 6.18 10.23 15.05
N SER A 62 7.43 10.28 15.55
CA SER A 62 8.34 11.42 15.36
C SER A 62 8.63 11.66 13.88
N PHE A 63 8.98 10.60 13.16
CA PHE A 63 9.22 10.66 11.71
C PHE A 63 7.97 11.09 10.93
N ALA A 64 6.81 10.55 11.27
CA ALA A 64 5.53 10.83 10.61
C ALA A 64 5.07 12.29 10.78
N ALA A 65 5.54 12.99 11.82
CA ALA A 65 5.23 14.40 12.06
C ALA A 65 5.78 15.35 10.97
N ASP A 66 6.80 14.92 10.21
CA ASP A 66 7.37 15.68 9.10
C ASP A 66 6.53 15.65 7.81
N PHE A 67 5.35 15.02 7.84
CA PHE A 67 4.50 14.80 6.67
C PHE A 67 3.06 15.28 6.89
N THR A 68 2.41 15.69 5.81
CA THR A 68 0.95 15.79 5.78
C THR A 68 0.36 14.38 5.74
N GLN A 69 -0.49 14.06 6.72
CA GLN A 69 -1.11 12.73 6.81
C GLN A 69 -2.28 12.61 5.85
N ILE A 70 -2.31 11.55 5.05
CA ILE A 70 -3.34 11.25 4.07
C ILE A 70 -3.93 9.87 4.36
N GLU A 71 -5.24 9.78 4.41
CA GLU A 71 -5.96 8.51 4.48
C GLU A 71 -6.42 8.10 3.07
N ALA A 72 -6.32 6.81 2.79
CA ALA A 72 -6.73 6.21 1.54
C ALA A 72 -7.26 4.80 1.78
N ALA A 73 -8.06 4.31 0.86
CA ALA A 73 -8.51 2.92 0.86
C ALA A 73 -8.54 2.35 -0.54
N GLY A 74 -8.48 1.03 -0.61
CA GLY A 74 -8.57 0.26 -1.84
C GLY A 74 -8.51 -1.23 -1.54
N GLY A 75 -8.25 -2.06 -2.54
CA GLY A 75 -8.19 -3.48 -2.25
C GLY A 75 -8.01 -4.39 -3.43
N VAL A 76 -8.13 -5.67 -3.12
CA VAL A 76 -8.19 -6.74 -4.13
C VAL A 76 -9.63 -7.23 -4.23
N VAL A 77 -10.20 -7.09 -5.41
CA VAL A 77 -11.54 -7.64 -5.70
C VAL A 77 -11.37 -9.07 -6.16
N VAL A 78 -12.15 -9.97 -5.55
CA VAL A 78 -12.22 -11.38 -5.93
C VAL A 78 -13.59 -11.64 -6.56
N ASN A 79 -13.61 -12.19 -7.75
CA ASN A 79 -14.87 -12.58 -8.44
C ASN A 79 -15.31 -14.00 -8.09
N ASP A 80 -16.47 -14.42 -8.62
CA ASP A 80 -17.04 -15.75 -8.38
C ASP A 80 -16.19 -16.92 -8.92
N ARG A 81 -15.27 -16.62 -9.86
CA ARG A 81 -14.32 -17.60 -10.39
C ARG A 81 -13.04 -17.69 -9.56
N GLY A 82 -12.91 -16.84 -8.51
CA GLY A 82 -11.71 -16.76 -7.68
C GLY A 82 -10.56 -16.00 -8.33
N GLU A 83 -10.82 -15.26 -9.42
CA GLU A 83 -9.84 -14.37 -10.05
C GLU A 83 -9.74 -13.06 -9.28
N TRP A 84 -8.57 -12.44 -9.33
CA TRP A 84 -8.24 -11.18 -8.67
C TRP A 84 -8.16 -10.04 -9.66
N LEU A 85 -8.76 -8.90 -9.32
CA LEU A 85 -8.72 -7.70 -10.14
C LEU A 85 -7.36 -7.02 -10.01
N MET A 86 -6.72 -6.81 -11.15
CA MET A 86 -5.47 -6.07 -11.26
C MET A 86 -5.63 -4.93 -12.25
N MET A 87 -4.89 -3.84 -12.07
CA MET A 87 -4.81 -2.75 -13.04
C MET A 87 -3.38 -2.43 -13.41
N ARG A 88 -3.19 -1.87 -14.61
CA ARG A 88 -1.91 -1.32 -15.03
C ARG A 88 -2.01 0.20 -15.08
N ARG A 89 -1.19 0.87 -14.28
CA ARG A 89 -1.16 2.32 -14.15
C ARG A 89 0.25 2.85 -14.40
N ASN A 90 0.41 3.78 -15.33
CA ASN A 90 1.70 4.37 -15.69
C ASN A 90 2.79 3.30 -15.96
N GLY A 91 2.44 2.27 -16.71
CA GLY A 91 3.35 1.19 -17.10
C GLY A 91 3.63 0.13 -16.03
N ARG A 92 3.05 0.22 -14.81
CA ARG A 92 3.25 -0.75 -13.72
C ARG A 92 1.92 -1.37 -13.29
N TRP A 93 1.97 -2.62 -12.87
CA TRP A 93 0.84 -3.27 -12.24
C TRP A 93 0.58 -2.69 -10.85
N ASP A 94 -0.68 -2.45 -10.51
CA ASP A 94 -1.12 -1.85 -9.25
C ASP A 94 -2.49 -2.41 -8.84
N LEU A 95 -2.95 -2.00 -7.67
CA LEU A 95 -4.27 -2.29 -7.13
C LEU A 95 -5.07 -0.98 -7.02
N PRO A 96 -6.38 -1.01 -7.29
CA PRO A 96 -7.23 0.18 -7.22
C PRO A 96 -7.32 0.74 -5.80
N LYS A 97 -7.17 2.06 -5.67
CA LYS A 97 -7.14 2.79 -4.40
C LYS A 97 -7.16 4.29 -4.60
N GLY A 98 -7.76 5.00 -3.70
CA GLY A 98 -7.67 6.44 -3.70
C GLY A 98 -7.95 7.09 -2.35
N HIS A 99 -8.10 8.40 -2.35
CA HIS A 99 -8.15 9.19 -1.13
C HIS A 99 -9.51 9.12 -0.44
N LEU A 100 -9.49 9.06 0.90
CA LEU A 100 -10.69 9.18 1.70
C LEU A 100 -11.28 10.58 1.58
N GLU A 101 -12.56 10.68 1.25
CA GLU A 101 -13.30 11.93 1.20
C GLU A 101 -13.81 12.37 2.59
N CYS A 102 -14.13 13.65 2.72
CA CYS A 102 -14.62 14.19 3.98
C CYS A 102 -15.98 13.57 4.38
N GLY A 103 -16.02 12.97 5.57
CA GLY A 103 -17.23 12.32 6.10
C GLY A 103 -17.49 10.91 5.55
N GLU A 104 -16.63 10.41 4.67
CA GLU A 104 -16.74 9.07 4.11
C GLU A 104 -16.22 8.01 5.10
N ARG A 105 -16.85 6.82 5.10
CA ARG A 105 -16.31 5.66 5.82
C ARG A 105 -15.22 5.01 4.99
N ILE A 106 -14.20 4.48 5.66
CA ILE A 106 -13.03 3.93 4.98
C ILE A 106 -13.35 2.73 4.08
N GLU A 107 -14.34 1.91 4.45
CA GLU A 107 -14.82 0.80 3.64
C GLU A 107 -15.57 1.29 2.38
N ALA A 108 -16.33 2.37 2.52
CA ALA A 108 -17.05 2.98 1.40
C ALA A 108 -16.06 3.61 0.40
N CYS A 109 -15.00 4.26 0.90
CA CYS A 109 -13.90 4.75 0.08
C CYS A 109 -13.28 3.63 -0.78
N ALA A 110 -12.97 2.47 -0.20
CA ALA A 110 -12.42 1.35 -0.96
C ALA A 110 -13.36 0.90 -2.09
N ALA A 111 -14.66 0.78 -1.82
CA ALA A 111 -15.65 0.39 -2.83
C ALA A 111 -15.82 1.45 -3.93
N ARG A 112 -15.89 2.74 -3.57
CA ARG A 112 -16.01 3.86 -4.50
C ARG A 112 -14.79 3.92 -5.43
N GLU A 113 -13.58 3.92 -4.88
CA GLU A 113 -12.35 4.01 -5.69
C GLU A 113 -12.21 2.84 -6.67
N ILE A 114 -12.57 1.63 -6.25
CA ILE A 114 -12.58 0.47 -7.13
C ILE A 114 -13.57 0.68 -8.28
N ALA A 115 -14.78 1.18 -7.98
CA ALA A 115 -15.77 1.45 -9.01
C ALA A 115 -15.34 2.55 -9.98
N GLU A 116 -14.73 3.63 -9.48
CA GLU A 116 -14.24 4.74 -10.28
C GLU A 116 -13.05 4.34 -11.18
N GLU A 117 -12.05 3.67 -10.61
CA GLU A 117 -10.82 3.30 -11.32
C GLU A 117 -11.00 2.12 -12.29
N THR A 118 -11.99 1.24 -12.05
CA THR A 118 -12.08 -0.05 -12.77
C THR A 118 -13.44 -0.37 -13.38
N GLY A 119 -14.50 0.37 -13.04
CA GLY A 119 -15.89 0.07 -13.42
C GLY A 119 -16.52 -1.07 -12.62
N VAL A 120 -15.81 -1.69 -11.68
CA VAL A 120 -16.28 -2.86 -10.92
C VAL A 120 -16.97 -2.44 -9.63
N CYS A 121 -18.24 -2.79 -9.46
CA CYS A 121 -18.93 -2.68 -8.18
C CYS A 121 -18.54 -3.85 -7.28
N ALA A 122 -18.04 -3.56 -6.08
CA ALA A 122 -17.58 -4.58 -5.14
C ALA A 122 -17.89 -4.18 -3.68
N GLU A 123 -18.13 -5.19 -2.85
CA GLU A 123 -18.44 -5.01 -1.44
C GLU A 123 -17.22 -5.41 -0.58
N PRO A 124 -16.81 -4.58 0.40
CA PRO A 124 -15.75 -4.92 1.34
C PRO A 124 -16.13 -6.10 2.23
N VAL A 125 -15.24 -7.09 2.31
CA VAL A 125 -15.40 -8.30 3.13
C VAL A 125 -14.62 -8.18 4.43
N ARG A 126 -13.32 -7.87 4.33
CA ARG A 126 -12.42 -7.73 5.49
C ARG A 126 -11.23 -6.84 5.18
N LEU A 127 -10.68 -6.23 6.22
CA LEU A 127 -9.40 -5.53 6.15
C LEU A 127 -8.27 -6.56 6.09
N LEU A 128 -7.42 -6.46 5.07
CA LEU A 128 -6.23 -7.31 4.89
C LEU A 128 -5.02 -6.75 5.65
N CYS A 129 -4.68 -5.51 5.38
CA CYS A 129 -3.56 -4.82 6.01
C CYS A 129 -3.64 -3.30 5.81
N ARG A 130 -2.69 -2.59 6.41
CA ARG A 130 -2.44 -1.17 6.16
C ARG A 130 -1.01 -0.99 5.71
N THR A 131 -0.78 -0.09 4.77
CA THR A 131 0.57 0.29 4.31
C THR A 131 0.76 1.79 4.40
N TRP A 132 2.02 2.21 4.59
CA TRP A 132 2.41 3.61 4.60
C TRP A 132 3.26 3.91 3.38
N HIS A 133 2.92 4.98 2.64
CA HIS A 133 3.64 5.42 1.46
C HIS A 133 3.97 6.91 1.59
N ALA A 134 5.24 7.25 1.53
CA ALA A 134 5.71 8.64 1.57
C ALA A 134 6.10 9.11 0.17
N TYR A 135 5.64 10.29 -0.22
CA TYR A 135 5.96 10.92 -1.50
C TYR A 135 5.87 12.43 -1.42
N TYR A 136 6.58 13.09 -2.33
CA TYR A 136 6.42 14.53 -2.53
C TYR A 136 5.26 14.78 -3.49
N PHE A 137 4.30 15.62 -3.10
CA PHE A 137 3.15 15.96 -3.94
C PHE A 137 3.33 17.36 -4.54
N PRO A 138 3.64 17.46 -5.84
CA PRO A 138 3.99 18.74 -6.47
C PRO A 138 2.90 19.78 -6.43
N LYS A 139 1.62 19.38 -6.46
CA LYS A 139 0.48 20.32 -6.45
C LYS A 139 0.35 21.10 -5.14
N THR A 140 0.73 20.49 -4.02
CA THR A 140 0.70 21.13 -2.69
C THR A 140 2.07 21.55 -2.21
N GLU A 141 3.14 21.17 -2.94
CA GLU A 141 4.54 21.37 -2.57
C GLU A 141 4.89 20.79 -1.18
N ARG A 142 4.25 19.67 -0.81
CA ARG A 142 4.39 19.02 0.50
C ARG A 142 4.77 17.56 0.37
N TRP A 143 5.45 17.09 1.40
CA TRP A 143 5.64 15.67 1.61
C TRP A 143 4.40 15.10 2.29
N GLU A 144 3.86 14.07 1.71
CA GLU A 144 2.68 13.37 2.19
C GLU A 144 3.04 11.97 2.66
N LEU A 145 2.41 11.54 3.75
CA LEU A 145 2.46 10.18 4.26
C LEU A 145 1.07 9.58 4.16
N LYS A 146 0.85 8.79 3.14
CA LYS A 146 -0.42 8.16 2.85
C LYS A 146 -0.53 6.82 3.56
N ARG A 147 -1.54 6.67 4.42
CA ARG A 147 -1.96 5.40 4.99
C ARG A 147 -3.05 4.80 4.12
N THR A 148 -2.76 3.68 3.46
CA THR A 148 -3.75 2.97 2.65
C THR A 148 -4.28 1.77 3.42
N HIS A 149 -5.60 1.70 3.56
CA HIS A 149 -6.33 0.57 4.13
C HIS A 149 -6.71 -0.37 2.99
N TRP A 150 -6.17 -1.58 3.00
CA TRP A 150 -6.36 -2.56 1.95
C TRP A 150 -7.38 -3.60 2.37
N TYR A 151 -8.43 -3.76 1.56
CA TYR A 151 -9.52 -4.68 1.80
C TYR A 151 -9.50 -5.85 0.81
N GLU A 152 -10.01 -7.00 1.24
CA GLU A 152 -10.61 -7.97 0.33
C GLU A 152 -12.02 -7.47 0.02
N LEU A 153 -12.37 -7.45 -1.27
CA LEU A 153 -13.72 -7.14 -1.72
C LEU A 153 -14.23 -8.27 -2.62
N ARG A 154 -15.55 -8.40 -2.68
CA ARG A 154 -16.23 -9.33 -3.59
C ARG A 154 -16.96 -8.54 -4.66
N ALA A 155 -16.78 -8.94 -5.92
CA ALA A 155 -17.54 -8.36 -7.01
C ALA A 155 -19.03 -8.68 -6.84
N ALA A 156 -19.87 -7.64 -6.91
CA ALA A 156 -21.33 -7.78 -6.80
C ALA A 156 -21.95 -8.41 -8.06
N ALA A 157 -21.35 -8.14 -9.23
CA ALA A 157 -21.62 -8.74 -10.53
C ALA A 157 -20.44 -8.49 -11.46
N CYS A 158 -20.23 -9.36 -12.45
CA CYS A 158 -19.27 -9.10 -13.51
C CYS A 158 -19.85 -8.06 -14.48
N GLY A 159 -19.51 -6.77 -14.23
CA GLY A 159 -19.67 -5.69 -15.20
C GLY A 159 -18.50 -5.62 -16.18
N ASP A 160 -18.61 -4.76 -17.17
CA ASP A 160 -17.50 -4.44 -18.07
C ASP A 160 -16.38 -3.75 -17.30
N LEU A 161 -15.12 -4.13 -17.58
CA LEU A 161 -13.96 -3.48 -17.02
C LEU A 161 -13.74 -2.15 -17.75
N VAL A 162 -13.78 -1.05 -17.02
CA VAL A 162 -13.66 0.30 -17.56
C VAL A 162 -12.52 1.03 -16.85
N PRO A 163 -11.30 1.04 -17.44
CA PRO A 163 -10.18 1.76 -16.85
C PRO A 163 -10.42 3.28 -16.86
N GLN A 164 -10.17 3.95 -15.73
CA GLN A 164 -10.19 5.41 -15.64
C GLN A 164 -8.90 5.99 -16.22
N THR A 165 -8.92 6.27 -17.51
CA THR A 165 -7.73 6.68 -18.28
C THR A 165 -7.16 8.03 -17.86
N GLU A 166 -7.98 8.92 -17.30
CA GLU A 166 -7.57 10.23 -16.77
C GLU A 166 -6.58 10.12 -15.61
N GLU A 167 -6.59 8.99 -14.90
CA GLU A 167 -5.64 8.68 -13.82
C GLU A 167 -4.42 7.87 -14.28
N GLY A 168 -4.25 7.71 -15.60
CA GLY A 168 -3.15 6.94 -16.18
C GLY A 168 -3.34 5.42 -16.06
N ILE A 169 -4.58 4.94 -15.84
CA ILE A 169 -4.91 3.52 -15.83
C ILE A 169 -5.08 3.07 -17.28
N GLU A 170 -4.18 2.20 -17.72
CA GLU A 170 -4.10 1.73 -19.11
C GLU A 170 -4.97 0.50 -19.34
N THR A 171 -5.07 -0.35 -18.33
CA THR A 171 -5.73 -1.66 -18.44
C THR A 171 -6.23 -2.10 -17.07
N VAL A 172 -7.37 -2.76 -17.06
CA VAL A 172 -7.93 -3.50 -15.92
C VAL A 172 -8.21 -4.93 -16.36
N VAL A 173 -7.82 -5.91 -15.58
CA VAL A 173 -7.96 -7.33 -15.93
C VAL A 173 -8.34 -8.18 -14.73
N TRP A 174 -9.01 -9.29 -14.99
CA TRP A 174 -9.15 -10.38 -14.05
C TRP A 174 -8.00 -11.38 -14.25
N CYS A 175 -7.25 -11.67 -13.20
CA CYS A 175 -6.10 -12.57 -13.22
C CYS A 175 -6.35 -13.78 -12.33
N ALA A 176 -5.89 -14.94 -12.75
CA ALA A 176 -5.73 -16.04 -11.80
C ALA A 176 -4.75 -15.64 -10.68
N PRO A 177 -4.91 -16.14 -9.43
CA PRO A 177 -4.03 -15.76 -8.31
C PRO A 177 -2.53 -15.85 -8.62
N ALA A 178 -2.10 -16.93 -9.29
CA ALA A 178 -0.69 -17.12 -9.68
C ALA A 178 -0.21 -16.05 -10.68
N GLU A 179 -1.06 -15.62 -11.60
CA GLU A 179 -0.76 -14.56 -12.56
C GLU A 179 -0.68 -13.19 -11.87
N ALA A 180 -1.62 -12.89 -10.96
CA ALA A 180 -1.57 -11.67 -10.15
C ALA A 180 -0.28 -11.58 -9.32
N MET A 181 0.15 -12.68 -8.71
CA MET A 181 1.43 -12.75 -7.99
C MET A 181 2.64 -12.56 -8.91
N ALA A 182 2.60 -13.07 -10.14
CA ALA A 182 3.64 -12.84 -11.14
C ALA A 182 3.71 -11.35 -11.55
N HIS A 183 2.57 -10.71 -11.75
CA HIS A 183 2.49 -9.26 -11.99
C HIS A 183 3.05 -8.44 -10.83
N ALA A 184 2.77 -8.84 -9.58
CA ALA A 184 3.30 -8.19 -8.39
C ALA A 184 4.82 -8.24 -8.26
N ALA A 185 5.49 -9.22 -8.85
CA ALA A 185 6.96 -9.32 -8.81
C ALA A 185 7.67 -8.13 -9.49
N GLY A 186 7.03 -7.51 -10.49
CA GLY A 186 7.52 -6.31 -11.18
C GLY A 186 6.85 -5.00 -10.73
N SER A 187 6.03 -5.06 -9.68
CA SER A 187 5.25 -3.94 -9.18
C SER A 187 5.88 -3.28 -7.94
N PHE A 188 5.11 -2.40 -7.28
CA PHE A 188 5.49 -1.82 -6.00
C PHE A 188 5.50 -2.89 -4.89
N PRO A 189 6.43 -2.83 -3.93
CA PRO A 189 6.47 -3.79 -2.82
C PRO A 189 5.16 -3.89 -2.04
N THR A 190 4.41 -2.79 -1.95
CA THR A 190 3.09 -2.75 -1.30
C THR A 190 2.06 -3.66 -1.98
N VAL A 191 2.04 -3.70 -3.32
CA VAL A 191 1.12 -4.57 -4.08
C VAL A 191 1.36 -6.03 -3.71
N ARG A 192 2.62 -6.46 -3.74
CA ARG A 192 3.00 -7.82 -3.35
C ARG A 192 2.56 -8.14 -1.92
N THR A 193 2.84 -7.25 -0.95
CA THR A 193 2.43 -7.42 0.45
C THR A 193 0.92 -7.62 0.59
N VAL A 194 0.11 -6.86 -0.15
CA VAL A 194 -1.35 -6.97 -0.10
C VAL A 194 -1.84 -8.31 -0.67
N LEU A 195 -1.29 -8.75 -1.82
CA LEU A 195 -1.66 -10.02 -2.43
C LEU A 195 -1.26 -11.23 -1.56
N GLU A 196 -0.06 -11.20 -0.96
CA GLU A 196 0.39 -12.23 0.00
C GLU A 196 -0.56 -12.31 1.22
N ARG A 197 -1.07 -11.17 1.70
CA ARG A 197 -2.04 -11.14 2.79
C ARG A 197 -3.38 -11.75 2.39
N LEU A 198 -3.86 -11.45 1.19
CA LEU A 198 -5.08 -12.06 0.68
C LEU A 198 -4.92 -13.58 0.56
N GLU A 199 -3.82 -14.05 -0.03
CA GLU A 199 -3.54 -15.48 -0.20
C GLU A 199 -3.53 -16.23 1.14
N ALA A 200 -2.87 -15.64 2.16
CA ALA A 200 -2.84 -16.19 3.51
C ALA A 200 -4.26 -16.30 4.11
N CYS A 201 -5.07 -15.24 4.00
CA CYS A 201 -6.44 -15.23 4.49
C CYS A 201 -7.32 -16.30 3.81
N LEU A 202 -7.24 -16.41 2.48
CA LEU A 202 -8.00 -17.40 1.70
C LEU A 202 -7.55 -18.84 2.00
N SER A 203 -6.28 -19.04 2.33
CA SER A 203 -5.75 -20.35 2.73
C SER A 203 -6.25 -20.78 4.11
N ASP A 204 -6.40 -19.83 5.03
CA ASP A 204 -6.93 -20.11 6.38
C ASP A 204 -8.44 -20.38 6.36
N ASP A 205 -9.19 -19.72 5.48
CA ASP A 205 -10.64 -19.98 5.30
C ASP A 205 -10.91 -21.41 4.76
N LYS A 206 -10.02 -21.94 3.93
CA LYS A 206 -10.15 -23.32 3.40
C LYS A 206 -9.86 -24.41 4.44
N LYS A 207 -9.22 -24.06 5.56
CA LYS A 207 -8.91 -25.01 6.64
C LYS A 207 -9.99 -25.09 7.72
N ARG A 208 -10.98 -24.21 7.68
CA ARG A 208 -12.11 -24.14 8.61
C ARG A 208 -13.34 -24.82 8.04
#